data_44cd0f0a4f65bc07dbe2e539d733ea1c
#
_entry.id   44cd0f0a4f65bc07dbe2e539d733ea1c
#
_cell.length_a   1.000
_cell.length_b   1.000
_cell.length_c   1.000
_cell.angle_alpha   90.00
_cell.angle_beta   90.00
_cell.angle_gamma   90.00
#
_symmetry.space_group_name_H-M   'P 1'
#
loop_
_entity.id
_entity.type
_entity.pdbx_description
1 polymer ?
#
loop_
_entity_poly.entity_id
_entity_poly.type
_entity_poly.pdbx_seq_one_letter_code
_entity_poly.pdbx_strand_id
1 'polypeptide(L)'
;DGFAGSIYGVMPPMANPLKAPGQWQSYDIIFRRPILKDGKVLDEGSMTVLVNGVVVQDSTPLEGGGGHRARSKPRAFPEKGPLSLQDHGNPVRFRNIWYRELRKRPLEGGTDGKISPEATTKKRAEIAASIRKDAQTKQGKEKLLRLMESLYYQKHEEAYAEAEALGEEFLYEVSDKPEGR
;
A
#
# COMPACT_ATOMS: atom_id res chain seq x y z
N ASP A 1 7.04 9.50 28.83
CA ASP A 1 6.78 8.37 27.92
C ASP A 1 5.77 7.34 28.48
N GLY A 2 5.01 7.69 29.49
CA GLY A 2 3.87 6.92 30.03
C GLY A 2 2.50 7.52 29.69
N PHE A 3 2.45 8.49 28.78
CA PHE A 3 1.20 9.12 28.34
C PHE A 3 0.44 8.24 27.35
N ALA A 4 -0.85 8.49 27.23
CA ALA A 4 -1.67 7.83 26.21
C ALA A 4 -1.12 8.09 24.80
N GLY A 5 -0.98 7.03 24.01
CA GLY A 5 -0.35 7.07 22.68
C GLY A 5 1.18 6.98 22.70
N SER A 6 1.83 6.86 23.86
CA SER A 6 3.27 6.57 23.94
C SER A 6 3.58 5.13 23.51
N ILE A 7 4.80 4.90 23.03
CA ILE A 7 5.45 3.59 23.13
C ILE A 7 6.18 3.59 24.48
N TYR A 8 5.57 2.90 25.44
CA TYR A 8 5.95 2.97 26.84
C TYR A 8 7.45 2.72 27.07
N GLY A 9 8.12 3.67 27.72
CA GLY A 9 9.55 3.62 27.97
C GLY A 9 10.45 3.83 26.74
N VAL A 10 9.89 4.06 25.54
CA VAL A 10 10.64 4.28 24.30
C VAL A 10 10.43 5.71 23.78
N MET A 11 9.19 6.08 23.47
CA MET A 11 8.90 7.35 22.82
C MET A 11 7.59 7.97 23.33
N PRO A 12 7.58 9.25 23.76
CA PRO A 12 6.34 9.95 24.05
C PRO A 12 5.52 10.20 22.77
N PRO A 13 4.23 10.51 22.88
CA PRO A 13 3.43 10.89 21.74
C PRO A 13 3.84 12.28 21.21
N MET A 14 3.78 12.48 19.89
CA MET A 14 4.09 13.74 19.23
C MET A 14 3.07 14.84 19.54
N ALA A 15 1.84 14.46 19.89
CA ALA A 15 0.76 15.37 20.23
C ALA A 15 -0.15 14.75 21.29
N ASN A 16 -0.97 15.56 21.93
CA ASN A 16 -1.99 15.12 22.87
C ASN A 16 -3.40 15.41 22.32
N PRO A 17 -3.96 14.53 21.48
CA PRO A 17 -5.30 14.69 20.90
C PRO A 17 -6.39 14.05 21.77
N LEU A 18 -6.14 13.81 23.04
CA LEU A 18 -7.12 13.19 23.93
C LEU A 18 -8.35 14.10 24.14
N LYS A 19 -9.50 13.46 24.10
CA LYS A 19 -10.74 14.07 24.58
C LYS A 19 -10.78 14.02 26.10
N ALA A 20 -11.67 14.79 26.70
CA ALA A 20 -11.83 14.86 28.15
C ALA A 20 -12.12 13.47 28.78
N PRO A 21 -11.76 13.25 30.06
CA PRO A 21 -12.10 12.03 30.78
C PRO A 21 -13.60 11.69 30.66
N GLY A 22 -13.92 10.42 30.60
CA GLY A 22 -15.28 9.91 30.40
C GLY A 22 -15.76 9.88 28.94
N GLN A 23 -15.02 10.47 28.00
CA GLN A 23 -15.33 10.40 26.56
C GLN A 23 -14.60 9.22 25.89
N TRP A 24 -15.26 8.63 24.88
CA TRP A 24 -14.67 7.59 24.09
C TRP A 24 -13.49 8.13 23.24
N GLN A 25 -12.36 7.44 23.34
CA GLN A 25 -11.18 7.66 22.51
C GLN A 25 -11.13 6.59 21.43
N SER A 26 -10.57 6.90 20.27
CA SER A 26 -10.26 5.90 19.24
C SER A 26 -8.76 5.73 19.09
N TYR A 27 -8.34 4.49 18.85
CA TYR A 27 -6.95 4.14 18.56
C TYR A 27 -6.86 3.33 17.28
N ASP A 28 -5.98 3.74 16.37
CA ASP A 28 -5.55 2.95 15.24
C ASP A 28 -4.06 2.66 15.41
N ILE A 29 -3.69 1.38 15.44
CA ILE A 29 -2.32 0.95 15.69
C ILE A 29 -1.83 0.09 14.55
N ILE A 30 -0.78 0.51 13.86
CA ILE A 30 -0.07 -0.25 12.85
C ILE A 30 1.22 -0.76 13.49
N PHE A 31 1.28 -2.06 13.72
CA PHE A 31 2.41 -2.71 14.36
C PHE A 31 3.19 -3.56 13.37
N ARG A 32 4.51 -3.36 13.32
CA ARG A 32 5.48 -4.17 12.59
C ARG A 32 6.47 -4.76 13.58
N ARG A 33 6.45 -6.08 13.75
CA ARG A 33 7.40 -6.74 14.68
C ARG A 33 8.84 -6.59 14.19
N PRO A 34 9.83 -6.61 15.09
CA PRO A 34 11.23 -6.73 14.73
C PRO A 34 11.51 -8.03 13.98
N ILE A 35 12.48 -8.00 13.07
CA ILE A 35 12.99 -9.17 12.37
C ILE A 35 14.47 -9.34 12.72
N LEU A 36 14.80 -10.45 13.35
CA LEU A 36 16.16 -10.83 13.67
C LEU A 36 16.50 -12.13 12.92
N LYS A 37 17.72 -12.20 12.41
CA LYS A 37 18.29 -13.42 11.82
C LYS A 37 19.71 -13.59 12.35
N ASP A 38 20.02 -14.78 12.83
CA ASP A 38 21.32 -15.13 13.37
C ASP A 38 21.84 -14.12 14.43
N GLY A 39 20.95 -13.66 15.31
CA GLY A 39 21.25 -12.67 16.34
C GLY A 39 21.43 -11.23 15.84
N LYS A 40 21.33 -10.99 14.53
CA LYS A 40 21.41 -9.65 13.92
C LYS A 40 20.02 -9.08 13.69
N VAL A 41 19.84 -7.81 14.02
CA VAL A 41 18.63 -7.05 13.71
C VAL A 41 18.63 -6.72 12.23
N LEU A 42 17.66 -7.25 11.47
CA LEU A 42 17.44 -6.91 10.06
C LEU A 42 16.42 -5.77 9.93
N ASP A 43 15.47 -5.68 10.85
CA ASP A 43 14.45 -4.66 10.92
C ASP A 43 14.07 -4.49 12.40
N GLU A 44 14.16 -3.29 12.93
CA GLU A 44 13.88 -3.00 14.34
C GLU A 44 12.39 -3.09 14.68
N GLY A 45 11.55 -3.24 13.66
CA GLY A 45 10.12 -3.12 13.80
C GLY A 45 9.69 -1.67 14.04
N SER A 46 8.42 -1.40 13.91
CA SER A 46 7.90 -0.05 14.09
C SER A 46 6.45 -0.05 14.56
N MET A 47 6.05 1.06 15.12
CA MET A 47 4.67 1.32 15.50
C MET A 47 4.24 2.69 14.99
N THR A 48 3.11 2.72 14.28
CA THR A 48 2.38 3.95 13.97
C THR A 48 1.10 3.95 14.77
N VAL A 49 0.83 5.02 15.48
CA VAL A 49 -0.35 5.14 16.34
C VAL A 49 -1.09 6.42 16.00
N LEU A 50 -2.38 6.29 15.78
CA LEU A 50 -3.30 7.41 15.70
C LEU A 50 -4.21 7.38 16.93
N VAL A 51 -4.40 8.52 17.56
CA VAL A 51 -5.37 8.72 18.64
C VAL A 51 -6.37 9.75 18.16
N ASN A 52 -7.64 9.39 18.15
CA ASN A 52 -8.73 10.25 17.64
C ASN A 52 -8.47 10.79 16.23
N GLY A 53 -7.82 9.98 15.37
CA GLY A 53 -7.48 10.33 13.99
C GLY A 53 -6.21 11.18 13.83
N VAL A 54 -5.55 11.58 14.93
CA VAL A 54 -4.29 12.35 14.91
C VAL A 54 -3.12 11.40 15.08
N VAL A 55 -2.11 11.49 14.21
CA VAL A 55 -0.88 10.69 14.30
C VAL A 55 -0.10 11.14 15.54
N VAL A 56 0.17 10.21 16.44
CA VAL A 56 0.96 10.45 17.66
C VAL A 56 2.26 9.66 17.68
N GLN A 57 2.36 8.62 16.85
CA GLN A 57 3.60 7.90 16.54
C GLN A 57 3.62 7.64 15.03
N ASP A 58 4.71 7.96 14.36
CA ASP A 58 4.88 7.76 12.92
C ASP A 58 6.05 6.83 12.67
N SER A 59 5.74 5.56 12.37
CA SER A 59 6.74 4.51 12.10
C SER A 59 7.87 4.46 13.13
N THR A 60 7.56 4.77 14.38
CA THR A 60 8.54 4.86 15.47
C THR A 60 9.19 3.50 15.70
N PRO A 61 10.53 3.39 15.68
CA PRO A 61 11.24 2.15 15.95
C PRO A 61 10.94 1.61 17.35
N LEU A 62 10.80 0.28 17.47
CA LEU A 62 10.45 -0.35 18.74
C LEU A 62 11.63 -0.54 19.69
N GLU A 63 12.86 -0.57 19.17
CA GLU A 63 14.09 -0.72 19.97
C GLU A 63 14.06 -1.90 20.97
N GLY A 64 13.26 -2.94 20.68
CA GLY A 64 13.06 -4.06 21.59
C GLY A 64 11.98 -3.85 22.67
N GLY A 65 11.32 -2.70 22.65
CA GLY A 65 10.30 -2.31 23.60
C GLY A 65 10.88 -1.59 24.83
N GLY A 66 10.01 -1.21 25.71
CA GLY A 66 10.37 -0.50 26.94
C GLY A 66 9.58 -0.99 28.16
N GLY A 67 9.85 -0.39 29.28
CA GLY A 67 9.19 -0.63 30.55
C GLY A 67 9.36 0.59 31.46
N HIS A 68 8.92 0.46 32.70
CA HIS A 68 9.05 1.56 33.65
C HIS A 68 10.51 1.95 33.86
N ARG A 69 10.90 3.14 33.39
CA ARG A 69 12.25 3.68 33.44
C ARG A 69 13.34 2.77 32.84
N ALA A 70 12.96 1.92 31.88
CA ALA A 70 13.88 0.97 31.27
C ALA A 70 13.61 0.87 29.77
N ARG A 71 14.69 0.73 28.99
CA ARG A 71 14.67 0.34 27.58
C ARG A 71 15.24 -1.06 27.43
N SER A 72 14.58 -1.88 26.65
CA SER A 72 15.08 -3.21 26.31
C SER A 72 15.99 -3.14 25.09
N LYS A 73 16.95 -4.09 25.02
CA LYS A 73 17.72 -4.29 23.78
C LYS A 73 16.81 -4.90 22.71
N PRO A 74 17.09 -4.65 21.42
CA PRO A 74 16.38 -5.31 20.33
C PRO A 74 16.34 -6.81 20.52
N ARG A 75 15.16 -7.41 20.39
CA ARG A 75 14.93 -8.84 20.58
C ARG A 75 13.91 -9.36 19.56
N ALA A 76 13.98 -10.67 19.31
CA ALA A 76 12.97 -11.32 18.50
C ALA A 76 11.60 -11.27 19.19
N PHE A 77 10.57 -11.00 18.40
CA PHE A 77 9.18 -11.14 18.83
C PHE A 77 8.60 -12.42 18.22
N PRO A 78 7.74 -13.15 18.92
CA PRO A 78 7.07 -14.30 18.36
C PRO A 78 6.21 -13.89 17.14
N GLU A 79 5.99 -14.83 16.23
CA GLU A 79 5.12 -14.57 15.07
C GLU A 79 3.67 -14.32 15.46
N LYS A 80 3.25 -14.95 16.54
CA LYS A 80 1.91 -14.85 17.10
C LYS A 80 2.00 -14.56 18.58
N GLY A 81 1.11 -13.73 19.07
CA GLY A 81 0.99 -13.40 20.48
C GLY A 81 -0.40 -12.84 20.78
N PRO A 82 -0.80 -12.80 22.04
CA PRO A 82 -2.07 -12.22 22.43
C PRO A 82 -2.06 -10.70 22.26
N LEU A 83 -3.21 -10.14 21.90
CA LEU A 83 -3.49 -8.74 22.13
C LEU A 83 -3.94 -8.59 23.58
N SER A 84 -3.16 -7.85 24.37
CA SER A 84 -3.48 -7.57 25.78
C SER A 84 -4.04 -6.16 25.93
N LEU A 85 -5.10 -6.02 26.67
CA LEU A 85 -5.69 -4.75 27.08
C LEU A 85 -5.35 -4.54 28.55
N GLN A 86 -4.79 -3.38 28.87
CA GLN A 86 -4.34 -3.09 30.22
C GLN A 86 -5.34 -2.21 30.95
N ASP A 87 -5.57 -2.53 32.20
CA ASP A 87 -6.14 -1.72 33.24
C ASP A 87 -5.05 -1.33 34.23
N HIS A 88 -5.08 -0.15 34.76
CA HIS A 88 -4.13 0.33 35.75
C HIS A 88 -4.85 0.90 36.99
N GLY A 89 -5.91 0.23 37.44
CA GLY A 89 -6.69 0.63 38.61
C GLY A 89 -7.73 1.73 38.37
N ASN A 90 -7.96 2.10 37.13
CA ASN A 90 -9.00 3.05 36.74
C ASN A 90 -10.12 2.32 35.96
N PRO A 91 -11.36 2.81 36.02
CA PRO A 91 -12.48 2.17 35.32
C PRO A 91 -12.36 2.39 33.80
N VAL A 92 -11.59 1.53 33.12
CA VAL A 92 -11.41 1.56 31.67
C VAL A 92 -12.41 0.63 31.00
N ARG A 93 -12.99 1.06 29.88
CA ARG A 93 -13.89 0.26 29.05
C ARG A 93 -13.38 0.19 27.63
N PHE A 94 -13.55 -0.97 27.01
CA PHE A 94 -13.13 -1.21 25.62
C PHE A 94 -14.33 -1.63 24.78
N ARG A 95 -14.36 -1.21 23.50
CA ARG A 95 -15.38 -1.61 22.54
C ARG A 95 -14.86 -1.53 21.11
N ASN A 96 -15.54 -2.20 20.17
CA ASN A 96 -15.26 -2.15 18.74
C ASN A 96 -13.80 -2.53 18.41
N ILE A 97 -13.29 -3.58 19.07
CA ILE A 97 -11.93 -4.06 18.86
C ILE A 97 -11.92 -4.98 17.65
N TRP A 98 -11.06 -4.67 16.67
CA TRP A 98 -10.81 -5.51 15.53
C TRP A 98 -9.34 -5.47 15.16
N TYR A 99 -8.87 -6.46 14.43
CA TYR A 99 -7.53 -6.49 13.86
C TYR A 99 -7.55 -7.05 12.44
N ARG A 100 -6.53 -6.72 11.68
CA ARG A 100 -6.24 -7.37 10.40
C ARG A 100 -4.75 -7.59 10.25
N GLU A 101 -4.40 -8.67 9.58
CA GLU A 101 -3.00 -8.91 9.24
C GLU A 101 -2.53 -7.90 8.20
N LEU A 102 -1.33 -7.37 8.43
CA LEU A 102 -0.63 -6.55 7.45
C LEU A 102 0.06 -7.43 6.41
N ARG A 103 0.22 -6.93 5.21
CA ARG A 103 1.01 -7.62 4.19
C ARG A 103 2.42 -7.87 4.70
N LYS A 104 2.95 -9.05 4.39
CA LYS A 104 4.33 -9.40 4.75
C LYS A 104 5.31 -8.44 4.05
N ARG A 105 6.35 -8.02 4.77
CA ARG A 105 7.48 -7.27 4.22
C ARG A 105 8.37 -8.19 3.39
N PRO A 106 9.24 -7.66 2.50
CA PRO A 106 10.18 -8.47 1.72
C PRO A 106 11.04 -9.41 2.58
N LEU A 107 11.53 -8.94 3.72
CA LEU A 107 12.29 -9.75 4.69
C LEU A 107 11.48 -10.90 5.32
N GLU A 108 10.17 -10.87 5.21
CA GLU A 108 9.24 -11.93 5.66
C GLU A 108 8.73 -12.77 4.48
N GLY A 109 9.34 -12.63 3.28
CA GLY A 109 8.91 -13.31 2.06
C GLY A 109 7.71 -12.64 1.36
N GLY A 110 7.42 -11.39 1.66
CA GLY A 110 6.39 -10.59 1.02
C GLY A 110 6.91 -9.81 -0.19
N THR A 111 6.01 -9.12 -0.86
CA THR A 111 6.30 -8.28 -2.05
C THR A 111 6.35 -6.78 -1.73
N ASP A 112 6.24 -6.41 -0.45
CA ASP A 112 6.11 -5.02 0.01
C ASP A 112 4.96 -4.25 -0.67
N GLY A 113 3.88 -4.97 -0.96
CA GLY A 113 2.73 -4.43 -1.67
C GLY A 113 2.93 -4.25 -3.17
N LYS A 114 4.11 -4.54 -3.71
CA LYS A 114 4.36 -4.53 -5.14
C LYS A 114 3.70 -5.75 -5.79
N ILE A 115 3.13 -5.54 -6.97
CA ILE A 115 2.62 -6.63 -7.80
C ILE A 115 3.84 -7.30 -8.45
N SER A 116 3.86 -8.65 -8.51
CA SER A 116 4.95 -9.35 -9.18
C SER A 116 5.04 -8.96 -10.66
N PRO A 117 6.23 -9.02 -11.29
CA PRO A 117 6.37 -8.78 -12.73
C PRO A 117 5.43 -9.65 -13.57
N GLU A 118 5.23 -10.91 -13.18
CA GLU A 118 4.35 -11.85 -13.87
C GLU A 118 2.88 -11.42 -13.75
N ALA A 119 2.42 -11.04 -12.54
CA ALA A 119 1.06 -10.55 -12.33
C ALA A 119 0.82 -9.22 -13.07
N THR A 120 1.84 -8.35 -13.14
CA THR A 120 1.80 -7.11 -13.92
C THR A 120 1.65 -7.41 -15.41
N THR A 121 2.47 -8.32 -15.95
CA THR A 121 2.45 -8.74 -17.35
C THR A 121 1.10 -9.35 -17.71
N LYS A 122 0.60 -10.27 -16.88
CA LYS A 122 -0.73 -10.87 -17.06
C LYS A 122 -1.83 -9.80 -17.09
N LYS A 123 -1.81 -8.86 -16.14
CA LYS A 123 -2.84 -7.81 -16.09
C LYS A 123 -2.78 -6.88 -17.29
N ARG A 124 -1.58 -6.52 -17.76
CA ARG A 124 -1.41 -5.73 -18.99
C ARG A 124 -1.96 -6.47 -20.21
N ALA A 125 -1.70 -7.78 -20.33
CA ALA A 125 -2.24 -8.60 -21.39
C ALA A 125 -3.77 -8.66 -21.39
N GLU A 126 -4.40 -8.82 -20.22
CA GLU A 126 -5.86 -8.77 -20.07
C GLU A 126 -6.45 -7.44 -20.53
N ILE A 127 -5.83 -6.33 -20.11
CA ILE A 127 -6.26 -4.97 -20.52
C ILE A 127 -6.11 -4.81 -22.03
N ALA A 128 -4.97 -5.17 -22.61
CA ALA A 128 -4.72 -5.09 -24.04
C ALA A 128 -5.73 -5.89 -24.84
N ALA A 129 -6.04 -7.12 -24.43
CA ALA A 129 -7.02 -7.98 -25.07
C ALA A 129 -8.44 -7.36 -25.04
N SER A 130 -8.83 -6.76 -23.90
CA SER A 130 -10.11 -6.07 -23.78
C SER A 130 -10.20 -4.87 -24.73
N ILE A 131 -9.13 -4.07 -24.84
CA ILE A 131 -9.07 -2.92 -25.74
C ILE A 131 -9.12 -3.38 -27.19
N ARG A 132 -8.38 -4.43 -27.57
CA ARG A 132 -8.46 -4.99 -28.94
C ARG A 132 -9.86 -5.49 -29.29
N LYS A 133 -10.53 -6.14 -28.34
CA LYS A 133 -11.93 -6.56 -28.54
C LYS A 133 -12.86 -5.36 -28.78
N ASP A 134 -12.68 -4.28 -28.03
CA ASP A 134 -13.43 -3.03 -28.25
C ASP A 134 -13.08 -2.39 -29.61
N ALA A 135 -11.81 -2.40 -30.02
CA ALA A 135 -11.36 -1.91 -31.33
C ALA A 135 -12.08 -2.59 -32.51
N GLN A 136 -12.41 -3.87 -32.41
CA GLN A 136 -13.15 -4.61 -33.45
C GLN A 136 -14.59 -4.13 -33.63
N THR A 137 -15.13 -3.39 -32.68
CA THR A 137 -16.46 -2.74 -32.78
C THR A 137 -16.42 -1.35 -33.43
N LYS A 138 -15.22 -0.83 -33.72
CA LYS A 138 -14.96 0.51 -34.22
C LYS A 138 -14.52 0.48 -35.70
N GLN A 139 -14.49 1.66 -36.34
CA GLN A 139 -14.02 1.83 -37.71
C GLN A 139 -13.11 3.08 -37.83
N GLY A 140 -12.31 3.13 -38.89
CA GLY A 140 -11.47 4.25 -39.23
C GLY A 140 -10.60 4.75 -38.06
N LYS A 141 -10.58 6.06 -37.84
CA LYS A 141 -9.75 6.68 -36.81
C LYS A 141 -10.01 6.16 -35.39
N GLU A 142 -11.25 5.85 -35.04
CA GLU A 142 -11.57 5.32 -33.70
C GLU A 142 -10.96 3.95 -33.49
N LYS A 143 -11.01 3.09 -34.51
CA LYS A 143 -10.37 1.78 -34.48
C LYS A 143 -8.86 1.91 -34.36
N LEU A 144 -8.24 2.75 -35.17
CA LEU A 144 -6.81 3.04 -35.12
C LEU A 144 -6.39 3.44 -33.70
N LEU A 145 -7.05 4.41 -33.08
CA LEU A 145 -6.71 4.89 -31.74
C LEU A 145 -6.83 3.79 -30.68
N ARG A 146 -7.85 2.94 -30.77
CA ARG A 146 -8.01 1.80 -29.84
C ARG A 146 -6.94 0.72 -30.05
N LEU A 147 -6.56 0.42 -31.28
CA LEU A 147 -5.46 -0.50 -31.54
C LEU A 147 -4.15 0.03 -31.00
N MET A 148 -3.82 1.31 -31.23
CA MET A 148 -2.63 1.96 -30.68
C MET A 148 -2.64 1.94 -29.14
N GLU A 149 -3.77 2.23 -28.51
CA GLU A 149 -3.90 2.13 -27.04
C GLU A 149 -3.60 0.70 -26.55
N SER A 150 -4.07 -0.32 -27.24
CA SER A 150 -3.79 -1.71 -26.87
C SER A 150 -2.31 -2.05 -26.90
N LEU A 151 -1.58 -1.51 -27.87
CA LEU A 151 -0.15 -1.73 -28.07
C LEU A 151 0.70 -1.09 -26.94
N TYR A 152 0.20 -0.04 -26.28
CA TYR A 152 0.82 0.53 -25.08
C TYR A 152 0.90 -0.47 -23.93
N TYR A 153 -0.09 -1.35 -23.81
CA TYR A 153 -0.14 -2.35 -22.75
C TYR A 153 0.59 -3.64 -23.11
N GLN A 154 0.52 -4.06 -24.37
CA GLN A 154 1.13 -5.29 -24.85
C GLN A 154 1.46 -5.21 -26.34
N LYS A 155 2.70 -5.58 -26.71
CA LYS A 155 3.07 -5.76 -28.10
C LYS A 155 2.25 -6.91 -28.72
N HIS A 156 1.65 -6.69 -29.89
CA HIS A 156 0.81 -7.64 -30.60
C HIS A 156 0.94 -7.40 -32.10
N GLU A 157 1.52 -8.34 -32.82
CA GLU A 157 1.93 -8.13 -34.23
C GLU A 157 0.75 -7.86 -35.16
N GLU A 158 -0.35 -8.61 -35.02
CA GLU A 158 -1.54 -8.42 -35.84
C GLU A 158 -2.20 -7.04 -35.59
N ALA A 159 -2.30 -6.63 -34.30
CA ALA A 159 -2.85 -5.32 -33.97
C ALA A 159 -1.95 -4.17 -34.44
N TYR A 160 -0.64 -4.39 -34.46
CA TYR A 160 0.32 -3.43 -35.00
C TYR A 160 0.15 -3.28 -36.51
N ALA A 161 0.12 -4.39 -37.26
CA ALA A 161 -0.07 -4.36 -38.70
C ALA A 161 -1.41 -3.73 -39.12
N GLU A 162 -2.49 -4.03 -38.39
CA GLU A 162 -3.80 -3.41 -38.62
C GLU A 162 -3.79 -1.90 -38.32
N ALA A 163 -3.13 -1.47 -37.25
CA ALA A 163 -2.99 -0.05 -36.91
C ALA A 163 -2.13 0.69 -37.94
N GLU A 164 -1.06 0.06 -38.43
CA GLU A 164 -0.19 0.63 -39.48
C GLU A 164 -0.98 0.85 -40.78
N ALA A 165 -1.72 -0.15 -41.26
CA ALA A 165 -2.55 -0.03 -42.45
C ALA A 165 -3.61 1.06 -42.34
N LEU A 166 -4.32 1.15 -41.19
CA LEU A 166 -5.29 2.21 -40.94
C LEU A 166 -4.63 3.59 -40.83
N GLY A 167 -3.42 3.66 -40.32
CA GLY A 167 -2.63 4.89 -40.23
C GLY A 167 -2.23 5.41 -41.61
N GLU A 168 -1.79 4.55 -42.53
CA GLU A 168 -1.46 4.88 -43.91
C GLU A 168 -2.70 5.38 -44.67
N GLU A 169 -3.84 4.69 -44.54
CA GLU A 169 -5.12 5.12 -45.15
C GLU A 169 -5.51 6.51 -44.65
N PHE A 170 -5.40 6.76 -43.35
CA PHE A 170 -5.73 8.09 -42.79
C PHE A 170 -4.78 9.18 -43.27
N LEU A 171 -3.48 8.91 -43.39
CA LEU A 171 -2.51 9.87 -43.93
C LEU A 171 -2.79 10.20 -45.39
N TYR A 172 -3.18 9.22 -46.18
CA TYR A 172 -3.57 9.43 -47.57
C TYR A 172 -4.81 10.33 -47.70
N GLU A 173 -5.87 10.06 -46.89
CA GLU A 173 -7.07 10.89 -46.87
C GLU A 173 -6.83 12.36 -46.47
N VAL A 174 -5.83 12.60 -45.58
CA VAL A 174 -5.48 13.94 -45.12
C VAL A 174 -4.62 14.69 -46.16
N SER A 175 -3.71 13.96 -46.83
CA SER A 175 -2.82 14.56 -47.84
C SER A 175 -3.53 14.95 -49.12
N ASP A 176 -4.60 14.26 -49.47
CA ASP A 176 -5.38 14.54 -50.71
C ASP A 176 -6.43 15.62 -50.56
N LYS A 177 -6.63 16.20 -49.37
CA LYS A 177 -7.51 17.37 -49.21
C LYS A 177 -6.76 18.63 -49.65
N PRO A 178 -7.20 19.29 -50.74
CA PRO A 178 -6.60 20.57 -51.10
C PRO A 178 -6.79 21.53 -49.93
N GLU A 179 -5.71 22.22 -49.55
CA GLU A 179 -5.77 23.31 -48.57
C GLU A 179 -6.89 24.24 -48.97
N GLY A 180 -7.96 24.25 -48.16
CA GLY A 180 -9.07 25.15 -48.37
C GLY A 180 -8.60 26.59 -48.25
N ARG A 181 -8.71 27.32 -49.37
CA ARG A 181 -8.63 28.78 -49.40
C ARG A 181 -9.79 29.41 -48.65
#